data_b3be082c61412a2a5b9c1746514c55c6
#
_entry.id   b3be082c61412a2a5b9c1746514c55c6
#
_cell.length_a   1.000
_cell.length_b   1.000
_cell.length_c   1.000
_cell.angle_alpha   90.00
_cell.angle_beta   90.00
_cell.angle_gamma   90.00
#
_symmetry.space_group_name_H-M   'P 1'
#
loop_
_entity.id
_entity.type
_entity.pdbx_description
1 polymer ?
#
loop_
_entity_poly.entity_id
_entity_poly.type
_entity_poly.pdbx_seq_one_letter_code
_entity_poly.pdbx_strand_id
1 'polypeptide(L)'
;MTHLALPRFWAHYRSLPEDVQRLADRNYALLRANSFHPSLHFKKIEGRRGLWSVRVGAHHRARATEKPEGIVWFWIGTHAEYDRLLT
;
A
#
# COMPACT_ATOMS: atom_id res chain seq x y z
N MET A 1 11.27 -9.66 4.31
CA MET A 1 9.85 -9.77 3.88
C MET A 1 9.75 -9.41 2.41
N THR A 2 9.12 -10.27 1.63
CA THR A 2 9.01 -10.07 0.18
C THR A 2 7.77 -9.25 -0.15
N HIS A 3 7.92 -8.23 -0.99
CA HIS A 3 6.83 -7.39 -1.48
C HIS A 3 6.73 -7.53 -2.99
N LEU A 4 5.53 -7.84 -3.48
CA LEU A 4 5.23 -8.01 -4.89
C LEU A 4 4.07 -7.08 -5.25
N ALA A 5 3.96 -6.69 -6.53
CA ALA A 5 2.88 -5.82 -6.97
C ALA A 5 2.22 -6.42 -8.21
N LEU A 6 0.88 -6.48 -8.20
CA LEU A 6 0.11 -6.99 -9.33
C LEU A 6 -0.04 -5.93 -10.43
N PRO A 7 -0.31 -6.35 -11.67
CA PRO A 7 -0.57 -5.40 -12.76
C PRO A 7 -1.65 -4.36 -12.42
N ARG A 8 -2.72 -4.76 -11.72
CA ARG A 8 -3.79 -3.81 -11.32
C ARG A 8 -3.31 -2.78 -10.31
N PHE A 9 -2.31 -3.12 -9.48
CA PHE A 9 -1.69 -2.11 -8.62
C PHE A 9 -1.07 -1.01 -9.46
N TRP A 10 -0.32 -1.37 -10.50
CA TRP A 10 0.34 -0.39 -11.37
C TRP A 10 -0.67 0.45 -12.16
N ALA A 11 -1.83 -0.10 -12.51
CA ALA A 11 -2.90 0.67 -13.13
C ALA A 11 -3.39 1.77 -12.18
N HIS A 12 -3.60 1.47 -10.91
CA HIS A 12 -3.98 2.46 -9.90
C HIS A 12 -2.85 3.48 -9.68
N TYR A 13 -1.61 3.01 -9.61
CA TYR A 13 -0.44 3.86 -9.42
C TYR A 13 -0.34 4.91 -10.56
N ARG A 14 -0.51 4.47 -11.80
CA ARG A 14 -0.41 5.37 -12.96
C ARG A 14 -1.49 6.42 -13.00
N SER A 15 -2.59 6.22 -12.28
CA SER A 15 -3.67 7.21 -12.18
C SER A 15 -3.39 8.30 -11.15
N LEU A 16 -2.34 8.14 -10.35
CA LEU A 16 -1.98 9.12 -9.32
C LEU A 16 -1.26 10.32 -9.92
N PRO A 17 -1.37 11.51 -9.30
CA PRO A 17 -0.51 12.64 -9.66
C PRO A 17 0.97 12.28 -9.52
N GLU A 18 1.83 12.91 -10.31
CA GLU A 18 3.26 12.59 -10.33
C GLU A 18 3.94 12.75 -8.97
N ASP A 19 3.59 13.78 -8.21
CA ASP A 19 4.16 14.00 -6.89
C ASP A 19 3.79 12.87 -5.92
N VAL A 20 2.58 12.33 -6.05
CA VAL A 20 2.14 11.19 -5.24
C VAL A 20 2.86 9.91 -5.69
N GLN A 21 3.07 9.74 -6.99
CA GLN A 21 3.84 8.60 -7.49
C GLN A 21 5.27 8.61 -6.93
N ARG A 22 5.91 9.79 -6.91
CA ARG A 22 7.26 9.93 -6.34
C ARG A 22 7.29 9.62 -4.84
N LEU A 23 6.26 10.06 -4.11
CA LEU A 23 6.11 9.75 -2.69
C LEU A 23 5.94 8.24 -2.48
N ALA A 24 5.11 7.61 -3.31
CA ALA A 24 4.90 6.16 -3.26
C ALA A 24 6.20 5.41 -3.53
N ASP A 25 7.00 5.87 -4.49
CA ASP A 25 8.29 5.25 -4.81
C ASP A 25 9.24 5.32 -3.62
N ARG A 26 9.33 6.47 -2.95
CA ARG A 26 10.16 6.62 -1.76
C ARG A 26 9.69 5.73 -0.62
N ASN A 27 8.38 5.67 -0.42
CA ASN A 27 7.81 4.84 0.64
C ASN A 27 8.00 3.36 0.35
N TYR A 28 7.95 2.96 -0.92
CA TYR A 28 8.21 1.56 -1.29
C TYR A 28 9.66 1.17 -0.99
N ALA A 29 10.61 2.04 -1.30
CA ALA A 29 12.01 1.79 -0.97
C ALA A 29 12.20 1.64 0.54
N LEU A 30 11.54 2.48 1.33
CA LEU A 30 11.58 2.39 2.79
C LEU A 30 10.91 1.10 3.28
N LEU A 31 9.78 0.73 2.71
CA LEU A 31 9.06 -0.50 3.05
C LEU A 31 9.93 -1.73 2.83
N ARG A 32 10.69 -1.77 1.74
CA ARG A 32 11.61 -2.88 1.44
C ARG A 32 12.77 -2.93 2.41
N ALA A 33 13.27 -1.77 2.82
CA ALA A 33 14.42 -1.69 3.74
C ALA A 33 14.01 -1.91 5.19
N ASN A 34 12.85 -1.39 5.59
CA ASN A 34 12.36 -1.48 6.97
C ASN A 34 10.83 -1.40 6.96
N SER A 35 10.16 -2.54 6.77
CA SER A 35 8.71 -2.62 6.62
C SER A 35 7.95 -2.04 7.81
N PHE A 36 8.52 -2.06 8.99
CA PHE A 36 7.84 -1.58 10.19
C PHE A 36 8.32 -0.21 10.65
N HIS A 37 8.94 0.57 9.72
CA HIS A 37 9.27 1.95 10.02
C HIS A 37 7.98 2.70 10.40
N PRO A 38 7.99 3.47 11.53
CA PRO A 38 6.74 4.08 12.05
C PRO A 38 5.98 4.95 11.07
N SER A 39 6.67 5.67 10.17
CA SER A 39 6.02 6.57 9.22
C SER A 39 5.14 5.85 8.20
N LEU A 40 5.34 4.55 7.98
CA LEU A 40 4.58 3.76 7.01
C LEU A 40 3.26 3.27 7.54
N HIS A 41 3.11 3.10 8.85
CA HIS A 41 1.92 2.49 9.45
C HIS A 41 1.53 1.19 8.74
N PHE A 42 2.52 0.34 8.46
CA PHE A 42 2.30 -0.95 7.81
C PHE A 42 1.68 -1.91 8.82
N LYS A 43 0.44 -2.34 8.56
CA LYS A 43 -0.30 -3.14 9.54
C LYS A 43 -1.40 -3.95 8.86
N LYS A 44 -1.83 -5.01 9.55
CA LYS A 44 -3.01 -5.78 9.15
C LYS A 44 -4.25 -4.92 9.30
N ILE A 45 -5.19 -5.08 8.35
CA ILE A 45 -6.49 -4.42 8.45
C ILE A 45 -7.37 -5.24 9.38
N GLU A 46 -7.80 -4.61 10.48
CA GLU A 46 -8.63 -5.26 11.47
C GLU A 46 -9.95 -5.74 10.85
N GLY A 47 -10.36 -6.96 11.21
CA GLY A 47 -11.59 -7.56 10.67
C GLY A 47 -11.50 -8.05 9.24
N ARG A 48 -10.34 -7.96 8.61
CA ARG A 48 -10.12 -8.37 7.21
C ARG A 48 -8.94 -9.35 7.16
N ARG A 49 -9.26 -10.63 7.12
CA ARG A 49 -8.25 -11.68 7.16
C ARG A 49 -7.26 -11.58 6.01
N GLY A 50 -5.98 -11.55 6.33
CA GLY A 50 -4.91 -11.54 5.33
C GLY A 50 -4.73 -10.23 4.59
N LEU A 51 -5.45 -9.16 4.95
CA LEU A 51 -5.30 -7.87 4.32
C LEU A 51 -4.37 -6.96 5.12
N TRP A 52 -3.53 -6.22 4.40
CA TRP A 52 -2.59 -5.27 4.97
C TRP A 52 -2.76 -3.91 4.31
N SER A 53 -2.39 -2.87 5.04
CA SER A 53 -2.36 -1.52 4.50
C SER A 53 -1.06 -0.83 4.87
N VAL A 54 -0.73 0.19 4.08
CA VAL A 54 0.42 1.05 4.33
C VAL A 54 0.01 2.49 4.01
N ARG A 55 0.55 3.42 4.79
CA ARG A 55 0.34 4.85 4.59
C ARG A 55 1.28 5.35 3.48
N VAL A 56 0.74 6.17 2.58
CA VAL A 56 1.51 6.84 1.53
C VAL A 56 1.26 8.34 1.68
N GLY A 57 2.09 8.98 2.53
CA GLY A 57 1.87 10.36 2.91
C GLY A 57 0.58 10.53 3.72
N ALA A 58 0.12 11.77 3.85
CA ALA A 58 -1.05 12.08 4.67
C ALA A 58 -2.38 11.70 4.03
N HIS A 59 -2.42 11.60 2.68
CA HIS A 59 -3.69 11.52 1.95
C HIS A 59 -3.90 10.26 1.12
N HIS A 60 -2.95 9.33 1.13
CA HIS A 60 -3.02 8.12 0.31
C HIS A 60 -2.71 6.87 1.13
N ARG A 61 -3.23 5.74 0.65
CA ARG A 61 -3.05 4.41 1.24
C ARG A 61 -2.86 3.38 0.15
N ALA A 62 -2.16 2.29 0.47
CA ALA A 62 -2.09 1.13 -0.40
C ALA A 62 -2.56 -0.10 0.36
N ARG A 63 -3.04 -1.11 -0.37
CA ARG A 63 -3.57 -2.35 0.21
C ARG A 63 -2.88 -3.55 -0.42
N ALA A 64 -2.68 -4.56 0.42
CA ALA A 64 -2.04 -5.80 0.00
C ALA A 64 -2.74 -7.00 0.62
N THR A 65 -2.51 -8.15 0.03
CA THR A 65 -2.95 -9.43 0.60
C THR A 65 -1.74 -10.26 0.95
N GLU A 66 -1.83 -10.99 2.07
CA GLU A 66 -0.79 -11.87 2.52
C GLU A 66 -0.90 -13.21 1.78
N LYS A 67 0.19 -13.64 1.17
CA LYS A 67 0.29 -14.90 0.44
C LYS A 67 1.55 -15.66 0.89
N PRO A 68 1.65 -16.98 0.62
CA PRO A 68 2.86 -17.71 0.95
C PRO A 68 4.13 -17.11 0.35
N GLU A 69 4.06 -16.54 -0.86
CA GLU A 69 5.18 -15.92 -1.53
C GLU A 69 5.54 -14.55 -1.00
N GLY A 70 4.67 -13.91 -0.20
CA GLY A 70 4.93 -12.61 0.39
C GLY A 70 3.70 -11.71 0.45
N ILE A 71 3.94 -10.43 0.59
CA ILE A 71 2.89 -9.40 0.65
C ILE A 71 2.64 -8.92 -0.79
N VAL A 72 1.43 -9.08 -1.27
CA VAL A 72 1.08 -8.82 -2.68
C VAL A 72 0.20 -7.58 -2.76
N TRP A 73 0.77 -6.49 -3.25
CA TRP A 73 0.11 -5.19 -3.35
C TRP A 73 -0.82 -5.18 -4.56
N PHE A 74 -2.08 -4.77 -4.36
CA PHE A 74 -3.10 -4.81 -5.42
C PHE A 74 -3.84 -3.49 -5.60
N TRP A 75 -3.67 -2.50 -4.71
CA TRP A 75 -4.40 -1.25 -4.79
C TRP A 75 -3.63 -0.11 -4.14
N ILE A 76 -3.72 1.08 -4.72
CA ILE A 76 -3.25 2.33 -4.13
C ILE A 76 -4.20 3.44 -4.55
N GLY A 77 -4.53 4.33 -3.65
CA GLY A 77 -5.44 5.43 -3.93
C GLY A 77 -5.53 6.39 -2.75
N THR A 78 -6.55 7.25 -2.76
CA THR A 78 -6.74 8.21 -1.69
C THR A 78 -7.24 7.57 -0.41
N HIS A 79 -6.99 8.24 0.72
CA HIS A 79 -7.49 7.79 2.02
C HIS A 79 -9.03 7.70 2.02
N ALA A 80 -9.70 8.64 1.35
CA ALA A 80 -11.16 8.62 1.25
C ALA A 80 -11.67 7.39 0.50
N GLU A 81 -11.01 7.03 -0.61
CA GLU A 81 -11.34 5.81 -1.35
C GLU A 81 -11.08 4.57 -0.51
N TYR A 82 -9.96 4.56 0.22
CA TYR A 82 -9.62 3.48 1.13
C TYR A 82 -10.72 3.26 2.16
N ASP A 83 -11.21 4.33 2.79
CA ASP A 83 -12.28 4.24 3.80
C ASP A 83 -13.56 3.67 3.19
N ARG A 84 -13.92 4.10 1.98
CA ARG A 84 -15.13 3.57 1.30
C ARG A 84 -15.01 2.08 1.01
N LEU A 85 -13.81 1.60 0.66
CA LEU A 85 -13.60 0.19 0.34
C LEU A 85 -13.70 -0.71 1.57
N LEU A 86 -13.57 -0.16 2.77
CA LEU A 86 -13.64 -0.91 4.01
C LEU A 86 -15.04 -0.94 4.64
N THR A 87 -15.95 -0.10 4.17
CA THR A 87 -17.32 -0.05 4.72
C THR A 87 -18.28 -1.02 4.06
#